data_a56a2ba9b2508b883a74d25a82762fd3
#
_entry.id   a56a2ba9b2508b883a74d25a82762fd3
#
_cell.length_a   1.000
_cell.length_b   1.000
_cell.length_c   1.000
_cell.angle_alpha   90.00
_cell.angle_beta   90.00
_cell.angle_gamma   90.00
#
_symmetry.space_group_name_H-M   'P 1'
#
loop_
_entity.id
_entity.type
_entity.pdbx_description
1 polymer ?
#
loop_
_entity_poly.entity_id
_entity_poly.type
_entity_poly.pdbx_seq_one_letter_code
_entity_poly.pdbx_strand_id
1 'polypeptide(L)'
;MDKKEKIDHEQFLAETKKIDSTFISIINPLYPISLKNSHKPPFVIFTEGDLNLLANYHQIIFLNLENQHDEYGKKVVNDLCEGLTKENRTLLIGDNVEIDFKLTEKLISNKNKIIFVTKKGIQDFKKINKDFLKLLKTTNYLLVSESYENDSLNSEESDNFLYRLIAGLGKAFVITQAKSNSSCSKIINYALNDGKEIFAVPERIDSCFKLGNNLIKQGAKLVENVSDILNEL
;
A
#
# COMPACT_ATOMS: atom_id res chain seq x y z
N MET A 1 -25.13 -6.40 32.16
CA MET A 1 -26.27 -6.14 31.25
C MET A 1 -25.81 -5.13 30.23
N ASP A 2 -25.36 -5.62 29.08
CA ASP A 2 -24.88 -4.76 27.98
C ASP A 2 -26.06 -3.98 27.40
N LYS A 3 -26.00 -2.66 27.52
CA LYS A 3 -26.86 -1.78 26.73
C LYS A 3 -26.43 -1.94 25.26
N LYS A 4 -27.14 -2.77 24.50
CA LYS A 4 -27.11 -2.67 23.03
C LYS A 4 -27.65 -1.29 22.69
N GLU A 5 -26.79 -0.36 22.33
CA GLU A 5 -27.19 0.89 21.69
C GLU A 5 -27.99 0.49 20.44
N LYS A 6 -29.26 0.84 20.40
CA LYS A 6 -30.04 0.73 19.17
C LYS A 6 -29.44 1.73 18.19
N ILE A 7 -28.77 1.22 17.17
CA ILE A 7 -28.32 2.03 16.04
C ILE A 7 -29.60 2.62 15.44
N ASP A 8 -29.73 3.94 15.49
CA ASP A 8 -30.81 4.64 14.79
C ASP A 8 -30.56 4.53 13.30
N HIS A 9 -31.36 3.71 12.64
CA HIS A 9 -31.21 3.40 11.22
C HIS A 9 -31.34 4.66 10.33
N GLU A 10 -32.16 5.62 10.71
CA GLU A 10 -32.32 6.89 9.98
C GLU A 10 -31.08 7.76 10.14
N GLN A 11 -30.52 7.83 11.34
CA GLN A 11 -29.27 8.54 11.58
C GLN A 11 -28.10 7.90 10.83
N PHE A 12 -27.98 6.58 10.84
CA PHE A 12 -26.98 5.84 10.08
C PHE A 12 -27.10 6.10 8.56
N LEU A 13 -28.33 6.06 8.00
CA LEU A 13 -28.56 6.37 6.59
C LEU A 13 -28.28 7.85 6.25
N ALA A 14 -28.53 8.77 7.17
CA ALA A 14 -28.22 10.18 6.98
C ALA A 14 -26.72 10.45 7.01
N GLU A 15 -25.97 9.74 7.86
CA GLU A 15 -24.52 9.82 7.94
C GLU A 15 -23.85 9.19 6.70
N THR A 16 -24.31 8.03 6.24
CA THR A 16 -23.78 7.39 5.02
C THR A 16 -24.01 8.23 3.77
N LYS A 17 -25.08 9.00 3.67
CA LYS A 17 -25.33 9.94 2.56
C LYS A 17 -24.36 11.13 2.53
N LYS A 18 -23.68 11.44 3.64
CA LYS A 18 -22.66 12.51 3.72
C LYS A 18 -21.27 12.04 3.27
N ILE A 19 -21.09 10.73 3.07
CA ILE A 19 -19.82 10.15 2.66
C ILE A 19 -19.57 10.49 1.18
N ASP A 20 -18.62 11.41 0.93
CA ASP A 20 -18.17 11.82 -0.41
C ASP A 20 -17.00 10.95 -0.89
N SER A 21 -17.16 9.63 -0.72
CA SER A 21 -16.24 8.62 -1.23
C SER A 21 -16.98 7.29 -1.37
N THR A 22 -16.47 6.42 -2.24
CA THR A 22 -17.00 5.07 -2.36
C THR A 22 -16.50 4.22 -1.19
N PHE A 23 -17.41 3.48 -0.54
CA PHE A 23 -17.01 2.48 0.44
C PHE A 23 -17.41 1.08 -0.02
N ILE A 24 -16.59 0.10 0.30
CA ILE A 24 -16.79 -1.29 -0.10
C ILE A 24 -16.71 -2.16 1.14
N SER A 25 -17.80 -2.84 1.48
CA SER A 25 -17.84 -3.77 2.60
C SER A 25 -17.36 -5.16 2.20
N ILE A 26 -16.91 -5.96 3.16
CA ILE A 26 -16.41 -7.33 2.96
C ILE A 26 -17.42 -8.29 2.29
N ILE A 27 -18.72 -7.97 2.32
CA ILE A 27 -19.77 -8.73 1.65
C ILE A 27 -20.03 -8.24 0.22
N ASN A 28 -19.47 -7.10 -0.18
CA ASN A 28 -19.63 -6.57 -1.52
C ASN A 28 -18.84 -7.41 -2.53
N PRO A 29 -19.41 -7.78 -3.70
CA PRO A 29 -18.69 -8.53 -4.74
C PRO A 29 -17.41 -7.85 -5.26
N LEU A 30 -17.31 -6.52 -5.15
CA LEU A 30 -16.12 -5.75 -5.54
C LEU A 30 -15.02 -5.75 -4.48
N TYR A 31 -15.28 -6.30 -3.28
CA TYR A 31 -14.25 -6.39 -2.25
C TYR A 31 -13.15 -7.35 -2.67
N PRO A 32 -11.85 -6.98 -2.62
CA PRO A 32 -10.77 -7.81 -3.11
C PRO A 32 -10.71 -9.15 -2.36
N ILE A 33 -10.72 -10.27 -3.10
CA ILE A 33 -10.65 -11.62 -2.52
C ILE A 33 -9.34 -11.80 -1.75
N SER A 34 -8.22 -11.24 -2.26
CA SER A 34 -6.93 -11.27 -1.58
C SER A 34 -6.99 -10.63 -0.19
N LEU A 35 -7.66 -9.47 -0.09
CA LEU A 35 -7.85 -8.77 1.17
C LEU A 35 -8.83 -9.51 2.09
N LYS A 36 -9.87 -10.10 1.52
CA LYS A 36 -10.86 -10.89 2.29
C LYS A 36 -10.23 -12.12 2.96
N ASN A 37 -9.23 -12.72 2.31
CA ASN A 37 -8.53 -13.91 2.79
C ASN A 37 -7.27 -13.57 3.61
N SER A 38 -6.94 -12.29 3.80
CA SER A 38 -5.79 -11.87 4.58
C SER A 38 -6.04 -11.98 6.09
N HIS A 39 -4.97 -11.86 6.87
CA HIS A 39 -5.08 -11.84 8.33
C HIS A 39 -5.84 -10.59 8.80
N LYS A 40 -6.97 -10.79 9.50
CA LYS A 40 -7.85 -9.73 10.03
C LYS A 40 -8.29 -8.71 8.95
N PRO A 41 -9.04 -9.14 7.92
CA PRO A 41 -9.49 -8.24 6.87
C PRO A 41 -10.37 -7.11 7.44
N PRO A 42 -10.26 -5.87 6.93
CA PRO A 42 -11.17 -4.81 7.31
C PRO A 42 -12.61 -5.11 6.87
N PHE A 43 -13.59 -4.78 7.70
CA PHE A 43 -15.00 -4.95 7.32
C PHE A 43 -15.43 -4.00 6.21
N VAL A 44 -14.83 -2.81 6.14
CA VAL A 44 -15.10 -1.77 5.16
C VAL A 44 -13.77 -1.13 4.75
N ILE A 45 -13.64 -0.81 3.48
CA ILE A 45 -12.60 0.07 2.95
C ILE A 45 -13.25 1.26 2.26
N PHE A 46 -12.67 2.44 2.44
CA PHE A 46 -13.05 3.67 1.76
C PHE A 46 -12.10 3.91 0.60
N THR A 47 -12.65 4.34 -0.53
CA THR A 47 -11.88 4.46 -1.77
C THR A 47 -12.22 5.73 -2.54
N GLU A 48 -11.25 6.26 -3.28
CA GLU A 48 -11.45 7.31 -4.28
C GLU A 48 -10.58 7.03 -5.52
N GLY A 49 -11.17 7.03 -6.69
CA GLY A 49 -10.50 6.76 -7.96
C GLY A 49 -11.01 5.51 -8.67
N ASP A 50 -10.13 4.83 -9.43
CA ASP A 50 -10.51 3.69 -10.27
C ASP A 50 -10.48 2.36 -9.50
N LEU A 51 -11.65 1.87 -9.14
CA LEU A 51 -11.85 0.56 -8.46
C LEU A 51 -11.36 -0.63 -9.29
N ASN A 52 -11.29 -0.51 -10.62
CA ASN A 52 -10.84 -1.60 -11.48
C ASN A 52 -9.39 -1.99 -11.20
N LEU A 53 -8.59 -1.12 -10.56
CA LEU A 53 -7.24 -1.46 -10.13
C LEU A 53 -7.20 -2.59 -9.11
N LEU A 54 -8.27 -2.81 -8.34
CA LEU A 54 -8.38 -3.92 -7.39
C LEU A 54 -8.75 -5.26 -8.05
N ALA A 55 -9.31 -5.24 -9.27
CA ALA A 55 -9.77 -6.44 -9.95
C ALA A 55 -8.62 -7.33 -10.44
N ASN A 56 -7.45 -6.75 -10.74
CA ASN A 56 -6.30 -7.44 -11.31
C ASN A 56 -5.24 -7.74 -10.25
N TYR A 57 -5.58 -8.55 -9.25
CA TYR A 57 -4.70 -8.88 -8.12
C TYR A 57 -3.26 -9.27 -8.51
N HIS A 58 -3.09 -10.10 -9.55
CA HIS A 58 -1.77 -10.55 -10.02
C HIS A 58 -0.88 -9.42 -10.58
N GLN A 59 -1.43 -8.23 -10.80
CA GLN A 59 -0.69 -7.07 -11.27
C GLN A 59 -0.27 -6.11 -10.16
N ILE A 60 -0.73 -6.32 -8.92
CA ILE A 60 -0.51 -5.39 -7.80
C ILE A 60 0.82 -5.71 -7.12
N ILE A 61 1.79 -4.81 -7.23
CA ILE A 61 3.14 -4.97 -6.71
C ILE A 61 3.44 -3.84 -5.73
N PHE A 62 3.71 -4.20 -4.47
CA PHE A 62 4.20 -3.24 -3.48
C PHE A 62 5.67 -2.90 -3.75
N LEU A 63 5.96 -1.61 -3.78
CA LEU A 63 7.31 -1.06 -3.87
C LEU A 63 7.55 -0.15 -2.67
N ASN A 64 8.59 -0.42 -1.87
CA ASN A 64 8.90 0.44 -0.74
C ASN A 64 9.56 1.75 -1.19
N LEU A 65 9.03 2.87 -0.71
CA LEU A 65 9.48 4.24 -1.01
C LEU A 65 9.80 4.97 0.29
N GLU A 66 10.75 4.44 1.07
CA GLU A 66 11.13 5.03 2.35
C GLU A 66 12.08 6.24 2.18
N ASN A 67 12.02 7.18 3.09
CA ASN A 67 12.75 8.46 3.09
C ASN A 67 14.29 8.35 3.07
N GLN A 68 14.83 7.17 3.21
CA GLN A 68 16.24 6.97 3.52
C GLN A 68 17.04 6.38 2.35
N HIS A 69 16.46 6.29 1.16
CA HIS A 69 17.20 5.82 -0.02
C HIS A 69 18.38 6.74 -0.31
N ASP A 70 19.57 6.13 -0.45
CA ASP A 70 20.74 6.80 -1.01
C ASP A 70 20.61 6.92 -2.54
N GLU A 71 21.61 7.45 -3.22
CA GLU A 71 21.57 7.63 -4.68
C GLU A 71 21.46 6.30 -5.44
N TYR A 72 22.04 5.21 -4.91
CA TYR A 72 21.87 3.87 -5.47
C TYR A 72 20.43 3.40 -5.34
N GLY A 73 19.85 3.49 -4.15
CA GLY A 73 18.47 3.09 -3.90
C GLY A 73 17.47 3.89 -4.70
N LYS A 74 17.64 5.21 -4.83
CA LYS A 74 16.79 6.06 -5.69
C LYS A 74 16.86 5.64 -7.15
N LYS A 75 18.05 5.31 -7.67
CA LYS A 75 18.21 4.82 -9.03
C LYS A 75 17.49 3.49 -9.20
N VAL A 76 17.68 2.53 -8.30
CA VAL A 76 17.05 1.21 -8.33
C VAL A 76 15.51 1.35 -8.30
N VAL A 77 14.98 2.17 -7.42
CA VAL A 77 13.53 2.44 -7.34
C VAL A 77 13.00 3.00 -8.65
N ASN A 78 13.72 3.96 -9.26
CA ASN A 78 13.31 4.55 -10.53
C ASN A 78 13.29 3.50 -11.66
N ASP A 79 14.36 2.71 -11.79
CA ASP A 79 14.50 1.70 -12.84
C ASP A 79 13.41 0.61 -12.70
N LEU A 80 13.13 0.16 -11.48
CA LEU A 80 12.06 -0.81 -11.21
C LEU A 80 10.67 -0.22 -11.46
N CYS A 81 10.41 1.02 -11.02
CA CYS A 81 9.14 1.71 -11.25
C CYS A 81 8.85 1.86 -12.73
N GLU A 82 9.83 2.33 -13.53
CA GLU A 82 9.69 2.45 -14.99
C GLU A 82 9.46 1.10 -15.66
N GLY A 83 10.21 0.07 -15.27
CA GLY A 83 10.07 -1.26 -15.82
C GLY A 83 8.70 -1.89 -15.50
N LEU A 84 8.27 -1.83 -14.25
CA LEU A 84 6.95 -2.32 -13.84
C LEU A 84 5.81 -1.58 -14.55
N THR A 85 5.97 -0.27 -14.77
CA THR A 85 4.99 0.54 -15.50
C THR A 85 4.90 0.14 -16.97
N LYS A 86 6.04 -0.12 -17.64
CA LYS A 86 6.07 -0.61 -19.04
C LYS A 86 5.35 -1.95 -19.18
N GLU A 87 5.45 -2.80 -18.15
CA GLU A 87 4.79 -4.11 -18.10
C GLU A 87 3.35 -4.02 -17.53
N ASN A 88 2.78 -2.80 -17.52
CA ASN A 88 1.40 -2.53 -17.13
C ASN A 88 1.04 -3.00 -15.69
N ARG A 89 2.02 -3.05 -14.79
CA ARG A 89 1.81 -3.42 -13.38
C ARG A 89 1.23 -2.27 -12.59
N THR A 90 0.49 -2.59 -11.55
CA THR A 90 -0.08 -1.61 -10.62
C THR A 90 0.84 -1.46 -9.42
N LEU A 91 1.35 -0.27 -9.20
CA LEU A 91 2.20 0.04 -8.06
C LEU A 91 1.34 0.22 -6.80
N LEU A 92 1.63 -0.53 -5.76
CA LEU A 92 1.03 -0.38 -4.44
C LEU A 92 2.00 0.39 -3.55
N ILE A 93 1.56 1.52 -3.02
CA ILE A 93 2.37 2.44 -2.21
C ILE A 93 1.62 2.72 -0.91
N GLY A 94 2.31 2.77 0.21
CA GLY A 94 1.72 3.07 1.51
C GLY A 94 2.14 4.42 2.07
N ASP A 95 1.21 5.13 2.70
CA ASP A 95 1.47 6.34 3.51
C ASP A 95 2.00 5.94 4.91
N ASN A 96 3.14 5.27 4.94
CA ASN A 96 3.83 4.97 6.18
C ASN A 96 4.66 6.18 6.65
N VAL A 97 5.11 6.15 7.90
CA VAL A 97 5.84 7.27 8.54
C VAL A 97 7.12 7.63 7.79
N GLU A 98 7.67 6.69 7.05
CA GLU A 98 8.97 6.79 6.38
C GLU A 98 8.86 7.02 4.86
N ILE A 99 7.66 7.29 4.32
CA ILE A 99 7.51 7.50 2.87
C ILE A 99 8.26 8.75 2.38
N ASP A 100 9.00 8.60 1.29
CA ASP A 100 9.59 9.72 0.58
C ASP A 100 8.60 10.31 -0.44
N PHE A 101 7.83 11.33 -0.02
CA PHE A 101 6.90 12.01 -0.92
C PHE A 101 7.60 12.63 -2.13
N LYS A 102 8.82 13.18 -1.98
CA LYS A 102 9.55 13.77 -3.10
C LYS A 102 10.01 12.73 -4.12
N LEU A 103 10.44 11.57 -3.64
CA LEU A 103 10.76 10.44 -4.53
C LEU A 103 9.47 9.94 -5.20
N THR A 104 8.40 9.77 -4.43
CA THR A 104 7.10 9.34 -4.94
C THR A 104 6.57 10.30 -6.02
N GLU A 105 6.67 11.61 -5.80
CA GLU A 105 6.26 12.63 -6.78
C GLU A 105 7.04 12.52 -8.10
N LYS A 106 8.34 12.24 -8.04
CA LYS A 106 9.17 12.05 -9.23
C LYS A 106 8.81 10.78 -10.02
N LEU A 107 8.39 9.74 -9.33
CA LEU A 107 8.03 8.45 -9.94
C LEU A 107 6.62 8.46 -10.54
N ILE A 108 5.74 9.33 -10.05
CA ILE A 108 4.38 9.45 -10.55
C ILE A 108 4.41 10.06 -11.96
N SER A 109 3.82 9.34 -12.90
CA SER A 109 3.63 9.82 -14.26
C SER A 109 2.26 9.37 -14.78
N ASN A 110 1.76 9.98 -15.84
CA ASN A 110 0.47 9.67 -16.45
C ASN A 110 0.34 8.23 -17.01
N LYS A 111 1.43 7.47 -17.01
CA LYS A 111 1.44 6.05 -17.44
C LYS A 111 1.31 5.07 -16.27
N ASN A 112 1.47 5.53 -15.03
CA ASN A 112 1.39 4.67 -13.88
C ASN A 112 -0.05 4.27 -13.56
N LYS A 113 -0.20 3.07 -13.03
CA LYS A 113 -1.36 2.59 -12.28
C LYS A 113 -0.95 2.54 -10.81
N ILE A 114 -1.63 3.27 -9.94
CA ILE A 114 -1.21 3.44 -8.56
C ILE A 114 -2.37 3.15 -7.61
N ILE A 115 -2.15 2.23 -6.69
CA ILE A 115 -2.97 2.09 -5.49
C ILE A 115 -2.20 2.73 -4.34
N PHE A 116 -2.73 3.82 -3.80
CA PHE A 116 -2.14 4.51 -2.66
C PHE A 116 -2.95 4.24 -1.40
N VAL A 117 -2.31 3.61 -0.41
CA VAL A 117 -2.96 3.26 0.86
C VAL A 117 -2.53 4.24 1.92
N THR A 118 -3.48 4.88 2.59
CA THR A 118 -3.21 5.81 3.68
C THR A 118 -3.76 5.32 5.02
N LYS A 119 -3.03 5.58 6.11
CA LYS A 119 -3.50 5.35 7.47
C LYS A 119 -4.44 6.44 7.98
N LYS A 120 -4.45 7.58 7.30
CA LYS A 120 -5.38 8.68 7.63
C LYS A 120 -6.75 8.37 7.07
N GLY A 121 -7.78 8.92 7.69
CA GLY A 121 -9.10 8.93 7.08
C GLY A 121 -9.03 9.57 5.68
N ILE A 122 -9.77 9.03 4.72
CA ILE A 122 -9.66 9.44 3.31
C ILE A 122 -9.93 10.95 3.13
N GLN A 123 -10.86 11.52 3.90
CA GLN A 123 -11.18 12.94 3.84
C GLN A 123 -10.05 13.81 4.41
N ASP A 124 -9.42 13.38 5.50
CA ASP A 124 -8.32 14.14 6.09
C ASP A 124 -7.05 14.04 5.27
N PHE A 125 -6.79 12.90 4.65
CA PHE A 125 -5.71 12.76 3.67
C PHE A 125 -5.90 13.77 2.53
N LYS A 126 -7.10 13.87 1.97
CA LYS A 126 -7.45 14.80 0.88
C LYS A 126 -7.26 16.26 1.28
N LYS A 127 -7.63 16.64 2.51
CA LYS A 127 -7.47 18.01 3.03
C LYS A 127 -6.00 18.39 3.20
N ILE A 128 -5.19 17.46 3.74
CA ILE A 128 -3.77 17.71 4.10
C ILE A 128 -2.86 17.64 2.87
N ASN A 129 -3.07 16.66 1.98
CA ASN A 129 -2.15 16.34 0.88
C ASN A 129 -2.71 16.78 -0.49
N LYS A 130 -3.24 18.01 -0.58
CA LYS A 130 -3.92 18.51 -1.79
C LYS A 130 -3.05 18.46 -3.05
N ASP A 131 -1.78 18.83 -2.94
CA ASP A 131 -0.89 18.89 -4.10
C ASP A 131 -0.47 17.49 -4.54
N PHE A 132 -0.20 16.58 -3.59
CA PHE A 132 0.04 15.17 -3.89
C PHE A 132 -1.19 14.51 -4.54
N LEU A 133 -2.39 14.82 -4.05
CA LEU A 133 -3.63 14.33 -4.67
C LEU A 133 -3.83 14.85 -6.10
N LYS A 134 -3.52 16.13 -6.37
CA LYS A 134 -3.55 16.65 -7.74
C LYS A 134 -2.62 15.87 -8.66
N LEU A 135 -1.43 15.52 -8.17
CA LEU A 135 -0.48 14.72 -8.92
C LEU A 135 -0.99 13.29 -9.15
N LEU A 136 -1.52 12.63 -8.12
CA LEU A 136 -2.16 11.31 -8.27
C LEU A 136 -3.25 11.32 -9.34
N LYS A 137 -4.06 12.37 -9.38
CA LYS A 137 -5.14 12.54 -10.39
C LYS A 137 -4.64 12.66 -11.83
N THR A 138 -3.35 12.82 -12.06
CA THR A 138 -2.76 12.76 -13.42
C THR A 138 -2.49 11.31 -13.88
N THR A 139 -2.66 10.33 -13.00
CA THR A 139 -2.44 8.91 -13.24
C THR A 139 -3.75 8.13 -13.22
N ASN A 140 -3.72 6.83 -13.54
CA ASN A 140 -4.79 5.93 -13.15
C ASN A 140 -4.57 5.50 -11.69
N TYR A 141 -5.32 6.10 -10.76
CA TYR A 141 -5.09 5.93 -9.33
C TYR A 141 -6.30 5.40 -8.59
N LEU A 142 -6.02 4.77 -7.46
CA LEU A 142 -6.98 4.45 -6.41
C LEU A 142 -6.37 4.82 -5.06
N LEU A 143 -7.02 5.72 -4.34
CA LEU A 143 -6.72 5.99 -2.93
C LEU A 143 -7.55 5.04 -2.07
N VAL A 144 -6.94 4.40 -1.08
CA VAL A 144 -7.59 3.42 -0.20
C VAL A 144 -7.28 3.74 1.26
N SER A 145 -8.30 3.68 2.11
CA SER A 145 -8.17 3.78 3.57
C SER A 145 -9.17 2.86 4.26
N GLU A 146 -8.87 2.46 5.48
CA GLU A 146 -9.83 1.76 6.35
C GLU A 146 -10.74 2.74 7.10
N SER A 147 -10.40 4.04 7.14
CA SER A 147 -11.16 5.08 7.82
C SER A 147 -11.64 6.16 6.86
N TYR A 148 -12.82 6.71 7.11
CA TYR A 148 -13.35 7.85 6.34
C TYR A 148 -12.76 9.19 6.81
N GLU A 149 -12.79 9.42 8.12
CA GLU A 149 -12.15 10.54 8.81
C GLU A 149 -11.15 9.98 9.82
N ASN A 150 -10.27 10.84 10.36
CA ASN A 150 -9.33 10.38 11.38
C ASN A 150 -10.11 9.93 12.62
N ASP A 151 -10.02 8.64 12.90
CA ASP A 151 -10.52 8.08 14.13
C ASP A 151 -9.61 8.49 15.30
N SER A 152 -10.12 8.39 16.52
CA SER A 152 -9.38 8.61 17.76
C SER A 152 -8.35 7.49 18.06
N LEU A 153 -7.98 6.70 17.05
CA LEU A 153 -6.99 5.64 17.16
C LEU A 153 -5.62 6.19 17.51
N ASN A 154 -4.90 5.47 18.34
CA ASN A 154 -3.49 5.78 18.57
C ASN A 154 -2.66 5.52 17.30
N SER A 155 -1.47 6.11 17.23
CA SER A 155 -0.63 6.02 16.02
C SER A 155 -0.21 4.58 15.70
N GLU A 156 -0.04 3.73 16.70
CA GLU A 156 0.37 2.34 16.53
C GLU A 156 -0.75 1.48 15.91
N GLU A 157 -2.00 1.67 16.35
CA GLU A 157 -3.15 0.97 15.76
C GLU A 157 -3.37 1.37 14.30
N SER A 158 -3.28 2.68 14.00
CA SER A 158 -3.39 3.21 12.64
C SER A 158 -2.29 2.67 11.72
N ASP A 159 -1.06 2.52 12.23
CA ASP A 159 0.05 1.92 11.48
C ASP A 159 -0.20 0.43 11.21
N ASN A 160 -0.70 -0.32 12.19
CA ASN A 160 -1.02 -1.74 12.00
C ASN A 160 -2.16 -1.94 10.99
N PHE A 161 -3.15 -1.05 10.94
CA PHE A 161 -4.20 -1.08 9.92
C PHE A 161 -3.64 -0.85 8.52
N LEU A 162 -2.76 0.14 8.37
CA LEU A 162 -2.05 0.40 7.13
C LEU A 162 -1.26 -0.83 6.64
N TYR A 163 -0.45 -1.44 7.53
CA TYR A 163 0.43 -2.55 7.17
C TYR A 163 -0.35 -3.78 6.70
N ARG A 164 -1.42 -4.16 7.41
CA ARG A 164 -2.25 -5.30 7.03
C ARG A 164 -3.05 -5.03 5.74
N LEU A 165 -3.50 -3.79 5.53
CA LEU A 165 -4.22 -3.41 4.33
C LEU A 165 -3.30 -3.48 3.09
N ILE A 166 -2.07 -2.96 3.19
CA ILE A 166 -1.06 -3.11 2.14
C ILE A 166 -0.77 -4.58 1.89
N ALA A 167 -0.53 -5.38 2.94
CA ALA A 167 -0.24 -6.80 2.80
C ALA A 167 -1.38 -7.58 2.12
N GLY A 168 -2.62 -7.29 2.50
CA GLY A 168 -3.79 -7.94 1.91
C GLY A 168 -4.03 -7.57 0.43
N LEU A 169 -3.70 -6.35 0.01
CA LEU A 169 -3.89 -5.87 -1.36
C LEU A 169 -2.77 -6.32 -2.31
N GLY A 170 -1.53 -6.39 -1.85
CA GLY A 170 -0.38 -6.74 -2.69
C GLY A 170 -0.32 -8.22 -3.07
N LYS A 171 0.09 -8.53 -4.31
CA LYS A 171 0.46 -9.88 -4.76
C LYS A 171 1.93 -10.15 -4.47
N ALA A 172 2.80 -9.19 -4.77
CA ALA A 172 4.25 -9.25 -4.59
C ALA A 172 4.76 -8.02 -3.85
N PHE A 173 5.86 -8.20 -3.12
CA PHE A 173 6.48 -7.17 -2.28
C PHE A 173 7.94 -7.03 -2.66
N VAL A 174 8.29 -5.90 -3.27
CA VAL A 174 9.66 -5.61 -3.73
C VAL A 174 10.33 -4.65 -2.77
N ILE A 175 11.40 -5.10 -2.14
CA ILE A 175 12.18 -4.34 -1.18
C ILE A 175 13.46 -3.85 -1.85
N THR A 176 13.59 -2.55 -1.98
CA THR A 176 14.76 -1.89 -2.51
C THR A 176 15.79 -1.62 -1.39
N GLN A 177 15.73 -0.46 -0.74
CA GLN A 177 16.54 -0.18 0.44
C GLN A 177 15.64 0.04 1.66
N ALA A 178 15.90 -0.70 2.74
CA ALA A 178 15.20 -0.53 4.01
C ALA A 178 16.08 -0.98 5.19
N LYS A 179 15.92 -0.31 6.33
CA LYS A 179 16.53 -0.74 7.59
C LYS A 179 15.75 -1.90 8.19
N SER A 180 16.41 -2.78 8.94
CA SER A 180 15.77 -3.96 9.54
C SER A 180 14.65 -3.63 10.54
N ASN A 181 14.64 -2.42 11.10
CA ASN A 181 13.64 -1.95 12.05
C ASN A 181 12.67 -0.92 11.46
N SER A 182 12.63 -0.77 10.13
CA SER A 182 11.73 0.18 9.46
C SER A 182 10.29 -0.33 9.42
N SER A 183 9.36 0.54 9.05
CA SER A 183 7.95 0.19 8.83
C SER A 183 7.78 -0.87 7.73
N CYS A 184 8.68 -0.88 6.74
CA CYS A 184 8.71 -1.89 5.69
C CYS A 184 8.83 -3.31 6.26
N SER A 185 9.66 -3.53 7.30
CA SER A 185 9.80 -4.84 7.94
C SER A 185 8.48 -5.34 8.54
N LYS A 186 7.65 -4.45 9.08
CA LYS A 186 6.32 -4.78 9.61
C LYS A 186 5.35 -5.15 8.50
N ILE A 187 5.33 -4.41 7.39
CA ILE A 187 4.54 -4.74 6.21
C ILE A 187 4.90 -6.14 5.70
N ILE A 188 6.21 -6.44 5.60
CA ILE A 188 6.69 -7.74 5.12
C ILE A 188 6.27 -8.88 6.05
N ASN A 189 6.25 -8.68 7.37
CA ASN A 189 5.77 -9.69 8.30
C ASN A 189 4.29 -10.04 8.06
N TYR A 190 3.43 -9.05 7.83
CA TYR A 190 2.03 -9.30 7.44
C TYR A 190 1.95 -10.02 6.08
N ALA A 191 2.74 -9.60 5.09
CA ALA A 191 2.77 -10.22 3.78
C ALA A 191 3.21 -11.69 3.83
N LEU A 192 4.24 -12.02 4.60
CA LEU A 192 4.70 -13.39 4.82
C LEU A 192 3.63 -14.26 5.50
N ASN A 193 2.94 -13.73 6.50
CA ASN A 193 1.83 -14.42 7.14
C ASN A 193 0.67 -14.74 6.19
N ASP A 194 0.46 -13.89 5.19
CA ASP A 194 -0.54 -14.05 4.14
C ASP A 194 0.00 -14.86 2.92
N GLY A 195 1.21 -15.43 3.01
CA GLY A 195 1.80 -16.26 1.96
C GLY A 195 2.14 -15.51 0.67
N LYS A 196 2.52 -14.24 0.77
CA LYS A 196 2.86 -13.39 -0.37
C LYS A 196 4.31 -13.61 -0.84
N GLU A 197 4.55 -13.32 -2.12
CA GLU A 197 5.89 -13.37 -2.70
C GLU A 197 6.72 -12.16 -2.29
N ILE A 198 7.90 -12.41 -1.72
CA ILE A 198 8.83 -11.38 -1.29
C ILE A 198 10.05 -11.38 -2.20
N PHE A 199 10.37 -10.20 -2.70
CA PHE A 199 11.50 -9.89 -3.56
C PHE A 199 12.39 -8.86 -2.89
N ALA A 200 13.68 -8.97 -3.03
CA ALA A 200 14.60 -8.03 -2.43
C ALA A 200 15.80 -7.75 -3.34
N VAL A 201 16.11 -6.47 -3.49
CA VAL A 201 17.32 -6.01 -4.16
C VAL A 201 18.49 -6.21 -3.23
N PRO A 202 19.61 -6.83 -3.69
CA PRO A 202 20.80 -6.99 -2.87
C PRO A 202 21.47 -5.65 -2.56
N GLU A 203 21.99 -5.55 -1.35
CA GLU A 203 22.63 -4.34 -0.86
C GLU A 203 24.09 -4.61 -0.49
N ARG A 204 24.89 -3.56 -0.50
CA ARG A 204 26.31 -3.62 -0.16
C ARG A 204 26.52 -4.11 1.27
N ILE A 205 27.66 -4.77 1.51
CA ILE A 205 28.00 -5.32 2.84
C ILE A 205 28.15 -4.21 3.89
N ASP A 206 28.65 -3.05 3.51
CA ASP A 206 28.88 -1.90 4.39
C ASP A 206 27.67 -0.97 4.54
N SER A 207 26.58 -1.21 3.79
CA SER A 207 25.34 -0.45 3.89
C SER A 207 24.64 -0.62 5.24
N CYS A 208 23.92 0.42 5.70
CA CYS A 208 23.04 0.34 6.85
C CYS A 208 21.67 -0.28 6.51
N PHE A 209 21.32 -0.44 5.22
CA PHE A 209 20.06 -0.99 4.74
C PHE A 209 20.12 -2.53 4.68
N LYS A 210 19.95 -3.19 5.83
CA LYS A 210 20.17 -4.62 5.95
C LYS A 210 18.93 -5.48 5.66
N LEU A 211 17.74 -4.88 5.54
CA LEU A 211 16.50 -5.64 5.42
C LEU A 211 16.52 -6.53 4.18
N GLY A 212 16.84 -5.99 2.99
CA GLY A 212 16.86 -6.77 1.74
C GLY A 212 17.77 -8.00 1.82
N ASN A 213 19.04 -7.82 2.24
CA ASN A 213 19.99 -8.92 2.40
C ASN A 213 19.54 -9.96 3.46
N ASN A 214 18.87 -9.51 4.52
CA ASN A 214 18.34 -10.43 5.54
C ASN A 214 17.17 -11.25 4.98
N LEU A 215 16.28 -10.64 4.20
CA LEU A 215 15.18 -11.32 3.54
C LEU A 215 15.68 -12.35 2.50
N ILE A 216 16.68 -12.00 1.69
CA ILE A 216 17.30 -12.94 0.73
C ILE A 216 17.86 -14.16 1.47
N LYS A 217 18.57 -13.97 2.58
CA LYS A 217 19.05 -15.10 3.42
C LYS A 217 17.94 -15.97 4.00
N GLN A 218 16.73 -15.42 4.14
CA GLN A 218 15.54 -16.11 4.63
C GLN A 218 14.69 -16.71 3.51
N GLY A 219 15.12 -16.60 2.25
CA GLY A 219 14.44 -17.19 1.11
C GLY A 219 13.66 -16.22 0.24
N ALA A 220 13.74 -14.90 0.48
CA ALA A 220 13.21 -13.93 -0.47
C ALA A 220 13.97 -14.01 -1.81
N LYS A 221 13.26 -13.80 -2.90
CA LYS A 221 13.82 -13.85 -4.25
C LYS A 221 14.69 -12.62 -4.51
N LEU A 222 15.90 -12.86 -5.02
CA LEU A 222 16.83 -11.79 -5.37
C LEU A 222 16.36 -11.09 -6.65
N VAL A 223 16.45 -9.77 -6.68
CA VAL A 223 16.08 -8.93 -7.82
C VAL A 223 17.26 -8.09 -8.28
N GLU A 224 17.65 -8.26 -9.53
CA GLU A 224 18.59 -7.39 -10.24
C GLU A 224 17.88 -6.52 -11.29
N ASN A 225 16.73 -7.02 -11.79
CA ASN A 225 15.92 -6.34 -12.81
C ASN A 225 14.43 -6.75 -12.73
N VAL A 226 13.58 -6.10 -13.51
CA VAL A 226 12.13 -6.33 -13.50
C VAL A 226 11.76 -7.75 -13.92
N SER A 227 12.52 -8.39 -14.83
CA SER A 227 12.23 -9.75 -15.28
C SER A 227 12.29 -10.77 -14.15
N ASP A 228 13.14 -10.56 -13.14
CA ASP A 228 13.24 -11.44 -11.98
C ASP A 228 11.94 -11.48 -11.16
N ILE A 229 11.21 -10.36 -11.17
CA ILE A 229 9.90 -10.25 -10.52
C ILE A 229 8.83 -10.91 -11.40
N LEU A 230 8.83 -10.60 -12.70
CA LEU A 230 7.76 -10.99 -13.62
C LEU A 230 7.72 -12.49 -13.90
N ASN A 231 8.87 -13.14 -13.94
CA ASN A 231 8.99 -14.58 -14.19
C ASN A 231 8.45 -15.44 -13.06
N GLU A 232 8.20 -14.84 -11.89
CA GLU A 232 7.78 -15.54 -10.67
C GLU A 232 6.31 -15.23 -10.28
N LEU A 233 5.61 -14.41 -11.06
CA LEU A 233 4.22 -13.98 -10.82
C LEU A 233 3.23 -14.60 -11.79
#